data_e9e41ce683ad10b22ff4a47840a39520
#
_entry.id   e9e41ce683ad10b22ff4a47840a39520
#
_cell.length_a   1.000
_cell.length_b   1.000
_cell.length_c   1.000
_cell.angle_alpha   90.00
_cell.angle_beta   90.00
_cell.angle_gamma   90.00
#
_symmetry.space_group_name_H-M   'P 1'
#
loop_
_entity.id
_entity.type
_entity.pdbx_description
1 polymer ?
#
loop_
_entity_poly.entity_id
_entity_poly.type
_entity_poly.pdbx_seq_one_letter_code
_entity_poly.pdbx_strand_id
1 'polypeptide(L)'
;MQKSIVKITAILFAVFFLFLVPKSAVSRSSDTSAIAVQTIEQEEVDSLAEGQKLEKKDLSSAIKSLESDGFSLTSLARGILGLTVLLIIGALFSKDRKNINWALIAKGLFIQIVIAVSVLKLPWVQQAVDFISQKFVLLLSFTQNGAKFLFGSIIENTESFGFIFAFQVLPTVIFFSALTSLLFYYGILQKVVYAFAWFMKYTLKLSGAESLSAAGNIFLGQTESPLLVKPYISRMTRSELLCVMTGGMATIAGGVLAAYIGFLGGNDPVLQVFFAKHLITASVMAAPGAIVASKLLLPETEKFSEEMNIEKSKIGSNALEAIANGTTDGLRLAVNVAAMLLVFISMIALFNYILMNAIGEIGGINEGIQKLTNGQYKGLSLQFILGYTLAPLTWLMGVNGPDIVLVGQLLGEKSILNEFVAYVSMSQIIQAGGFTNPKSIVIATYILCGFANFASIGIQIGGIGALAPNRKSDLSKLGIYALIGGNLASMFTATIVGILI
;
A
#
# COMPACT_ATOMS: atom_id res chain seq x y z
N MET A 1 -16.54 -24.61 -4.29
CA MET A 1 -15.34 -23.75 -4.40
C MET A 1 -14.78 -23.34 -3.05
N GLN A 2 -15.61 -22.99 -2.05
CA GLN A 2 -15.14 -22.67 -0.68
C GLN A 2 -14.37 -23.83 -0.01
N LYS A 3 -14.76 -25.09 -0.24
CA LYS A 3 -14.05 -26.29 0.26
C LYS A 3 -12.67 -26.51 -0.40
N SER A 4 -12.43 -25.98 -1.60
CA SER A 4 -11.13 -26.13 -2.28
C SER A 4 -10.12 -25.10 -1.82
N ILE A 5 -10.54 -23.86 -1.54
CA ILE A 5 -9.66 -22.81 -1.01
C ILE A 5 -9.24 -23.14 0.42
N VAL A 6 -10.18 -23.61 1.25
CA VAL A 6 -9.88 -24.11 2.61
C VAL A 6 -8.95 -25.32 2.58
N LYS A 7 -9.08 -26.20 1.59
CA LYS A 7 -8.16 -27.35 1.41
C LYS A 7 -6.77 -26.91 0.98
N ILE A 8 -6.64 -25.93 0.08
CA ILE A 8 -5.33 -25.39 -0.36
C ILE A 8 -4.66 -24.65 0.79
N THR A 9 -5.40 -23.85 1.55
CA THR A 9 -4.87 -23.17 2.75
C THR A 9 -4.51 -24.18 3.85
N ALA A 10 -5.32 -25.23 4.03
CA ALA A 10 -5.03 -26.30 4.98
C ALA A 10 -3.84 -27.17 4.54
N ILE A 11 -3.64 -27.39 3.23
CA ILE A 11 -2.49 -28.11 2.71
C ILE A 11 -1.21 -27.27 2.87
N LEU A 12 -1.26 -25.98 2.62
CA LEU A 12 -0.14 -25.06 2.87
C LEU A 12 0.19 -24.96 4.37
N PHE A 13 -0.82 -24.98 5.24
CA PHE A 13 -0.64 -25.02 6.69
C PHE A 13 -0.14 -26.38 7.20
N ALA A 14 -0.61 -27.49 6.61
CA ALA A 14 -0.16 -28.84 6.95
C ALA A 14 1.28 -29.12 6.47
N VAL A 15 1.67 -28.59 5.32
CA VAL A 15 3.06 -28.62 4.85
C VAL A 15 3.95 -27.80 5.79
N PHE A 16 3.48 -26.66 6.30
CA PHE A 16 4.17 -25.86 7.31
C PHE A 16 4.38 -26.61 8.63
N PHE A 17 3.38 -27.38 9.10
CA PHE A 17 3.47 -28.15 10.35
C PHE A 17 4.28 -29.47 10.22
N LEU A 18 4.35 -30.09 9.02
CA LEU A 18 5.16 -31.27 8.77
C LEU A 18 6.68 -31.02 8.84
N PHE A 19 7.11 -29.76 8.69
CA PHE A 19 8.51 -29.36 8.84
C PHE A 19 8.92 -28.95 10.27
N LEU A 20 7.98 -28.93 11.22
CA LEU A 20 8.26 -28.60 12.63
C LEU A 20 8.57 -29.83 13.51
N VAL A 21 8.69 -31.02 12.94
CA VAL A 21 9.11 -32.23 13.70
C VAL A 21 10.64 -32.27 13.74
N PRO A 22 11.28 -32.14 14.91
CA PRO A 22 12.71 -32.21 15.02
C PRO A 22 13.17 -33.67 14.80
N LYS A 23 13.85 -33.95 13.70
CA LYS A 23 14.71 -35.11 13.62
C LYS A 23 16.01 -34.81 14.36
N SER A 24 16.08 -35.33 15.58
CA SER A 24 17.34 -35.43 16.34
C SER A 24 18.33 -36.31 15.57
N ALA A 25 19.50 -35.83 15.36
CA ALA A 25 20.78 -36.44 15.59
C ALA A 25 21.85 -35.93 14.62
N VAL A 26 22.90 -35.63 15.25
CA VAL A 26 24.31 -35.89 14.94
C VAL A 26 25.15 -34.73 14.41
N SER A 27 26.01 -34.41 15.32
CA SER A 27 27.44 -34.16 15.24
C SER A 27 27.94 -32.73 15.31
N ARG A 28 28.67 -32.52 16.39
CA ARG A 28 29.53 -31.39 16.73
C ARG A 28 30.53 -31.09 15.62
N SER A 29 30.68 -29.81 15.29
CA SER A 29 32.00 -29.20 15.24
C SER A 29 31.90 -27.74 15.63
N SER A 30 32.79 -27.36 16.49
CA SER A 30 32.91 -26.11 17.22
C SER A 30 33.46 -24.98 16.36
N ASP A 31 33.08 -23.78 16.75
CA ASP A 31 33.81 -22.51 16.65
C ASP A 31 33.99 -21.88 15.24
N THR A 32 33.45 -20.72 15.18
CA THR A 32 33.71 -19.56 14.32
C THR A 32 32.47 -19.07 13.50
N SER A 33 31.49 -18.49 14.18
CA SER A 33 30.35 -17.91 13.47
C SER A 33 29.80 -16.59 14.04
N ALA A 34 30.51 -15.93 14.94
CA ALA A 34 30.05 -14.65 15.50
C ALA A 34 30.58 -13.40 14.78
N ILE A 35 31.53 -13.54 13.84
CA ILE A 35 32.15 -12.43 13.11
C ILE A 35 31.61 -12.35 11.65
N ALA A 36 30.98 -13.42 11.14
CA ALA A 36 30.54 -13.49 9.75
C ALA A 36 29.23 -12.76 9.44
N VAL A 37 28.41 -12.41 10.42
CA VAL A 37 27.08 -11.81 10.18
C VAL A 37 27.18 -10.32 9.84
N GLN A 38 28.15 -9.58 10.36
CA GLN A 38 28.31 -8.15 10.02
C GLN A 38 29.04 -7.90 8.70
N THR A 39 29.83 -8.85 8.21
CA THR A 39 30.56 -8.71 6.94
C THR A 39 29.69 -9.11 5.73
N ILE A 40 28.66 -9.93 5.93
CA ILE A 40 27.78 -10.41 4.85
C ILE A 40 26.83 -9.31 4.34
N GLU A 41 26.40 -8.38 5.22
CA GLU A 41 25.53 -7.27 4.82
C GLU A 41 26.25 -6.22 3.97
N GLN A 42 27.55 -6.05 4.12
CA GLN A 42 28.32 -5.04 3.40
C GLN A 42 28.75 -5.53 2.00
N GLU A 43 29.08 -6.82 1.85
CA GLU A 43 29.40 -7.42 0.55
C GLU A 43 28.17 -7.64 -0.34
N GLU A 44 26.96 -7.73 0.25
CA GLU A 44 25.71 -7.87 -0.49
C GLU A 44 25.34 -6.60 -1.27
N VAL A 45 25.74 -5.45 -0.78
CA VAL A 45 25.52 -4.14 -1.43
C VAL A 45 26.47 -3.92 -2.60
N ASP A 46 27.70 -4.44 -2.52
CA ASP A 46 28.73 -4.17 -3.53
C ASP A 46 28.65 -5.08 -4.77
N SER A 47 28.03 -6.26 -4.68
CA SER A 47 27.93 -7.19 -5.81
C SER A 47 26.79 -6.91 -6.80
N LEU A 48 25.85 -6.02 -6.44
CA LEU A 48 24.78 -5.53 -7.36
C LEU A 48 25.26 -4.41 -8.29
N ALA A 49 26.56 -4.13 -8.33
CA ALA A 49 27.13 -2.87 -8.77
C ALA A 49 27.62 -2.82 -10.22
N GLU A 50 27.39 -3.81 -11.07
CA GLU A 50 27.86 -3.79 -12.47
C GLU A 50 26.78 -3.62 -13.57
N GLY A 51 25.52 -3.43 -13.22
CA GLY A 51 24.51 -2.95 -14.16
C GLY A 51 24.25 -1.46 -13.92
N GLN A 52 24.20 -0.63 -14.95
CA GLN A 52 24.05 0.83 -14.95
C GLN A 52 23.30 1.37 -13.72
N LYS A 53 24.06 1.81 -12.69
CA LYS A 53 23.53 2.41 -11.46
C LYS A 53 22.92 3.76 -11.80
N LEU A 54 21.64 3.93 -11.54
CA LEU A 54 21.05 5.26 -11.39
C LEU A 54 21.55 5.85 -10.07
N GLU A 55 22.61 6.65 -10.08
CA GLU A 55 23.03 7.41 -8.90
C GLU A 55 21.91 8.38 -8.47
N LYS A 56 21.82 8.71 -7.17
CA LYS A 56 20.80 9.62 -6.61
C LYS A 56 20.65 10.94 -7.40
N LYS A 57 21.73 11.44 -7.98
CA LYS A 57 21.76 12.64 -8.82
C LYS A 57 21.06 12.42 -10.17
N ASP A 58 21.11 11.20 -10.68
CA ASP A 58 20.48 10.80 -11.93
C ASP A 58 18.99 10.51 -11.76
N LEU A 59 18.54 10.05 -10.59
CA LEU A 59 17.13 9.78 -10.33
C LEU A 59 16.29 11.06 -10.40
N SER A 60 16.76 12.16 -9.83
CA SER A 60 16.05 13.45 -9.89
C SER A 60 15.97 14.00 -11.32
N SER A 61 17.01 13.81 -12.14
CA SER A 61 17.02 14.19 -13.57
C SER A 61 16.20 13.21 -14.41
N ALA A 62 16.28 11.92 -14.15
CA ALA A 62 15.51 10.87 -14.82
C ALA A 62 13.99 10.98 -14.51
N ILE A 63 13.63 11.37 -13.31
CA ILE A 63 12.24 11.66 -12.93
C ILE A 63 11.70 12.87 -13.71
N LYS A 64 12.51 13.91 -13.92
CA LYS A 64 12.11 15.05 -14.75
C LYS A 64 11.95 14.66 -16.23
N SER A 65 12.67 13.66 -16.72
CA SER A 65 12.52 13.16 -18.09
C SER A 65 11.25 12.32 -18.28
N LEU A 66 10.72 11.69 -17.23
CA LEU A 66 9.45 10.94 -17.31
C LEU A 66 8.25 11.79 -17.71
N GLU A 67 8.28 13.09 -17.41
CA GLU A 67 7.23 14.02 -17.85
C GLU A 67 7.27 14.24 -19.37
N SER A 68 8.36 13.85 -20.04
CA SER A 68 8.59 14.02 -21.47
C SER A 68 8.41 12.76 -22.33
N ASP A 69 8.44 11.55 -21.74
CA ASP A 69 8.26 10.29 -22.47
C ASP A 69 6.76 10.01 -22.73
N GLY A 70 6.21 10.66 -23.68
CA GLY A 70 4.80 10.70 -23.99
C GLY A 70 4.08 9.35 -24.12
N PHE A 71 2.77 9.44 -24.26
CA PHE A 71 1.82 8.39 -24.59
C PHE A 71 2.32 7.49 -25.74
N SER A 72 2.40 6.18 -25.50
CA SER A 72 2.78 5.16 -26.48
C SER A 72 1.58 4.27 -26.80
N LEU A 73 1.37 3.96 -28.09
CA LEU A 73 0.29 3.05 -28.52
C LEU A 73 0.47 1.65 -27.92
N THR A 74 1.72 1.21 -27.73
CA THR A 74 2.03 -0.07 -27.07
C THR A 74 1.68 -0.04 -25.60
N SER A 75 1.95 1.06 -24.87
CA SER A 75 1.53 1.24 -23.48
C SER A 75 0.01 1.25 -23.34
N LEU A 76 -0.70 1.89 -24.29
CA LEU A 76 -2.17 1.88 -24.33
C LEU A 76 -2.72 0.46 -24.52
N ALA A 77 -2.25 -0.25 -25.55
CA ALA A 77 -2.73 -1.61 -25.84
C ALA A 77 -2.48 -2.55 -24.67
N ARG A 78 -1.28 -2.48 -24.07
CA ARG A 78 -0.90 -3.26 -22.89
C ARG A 78 -1.74 -2.91 -21.67
N GLY A 79 -2.01 -1.64 -21.42
CA GLY A 79 -2.85 -1.20 -20.30
C GLY A 79 -4.32 -1.58 -20.47
N ILE A 80 -4.89 -1.51 -21.69
CA ILE A 80 -6.25 -2.01 -21.98
C ILE A 80 -6.32 -3.53 -21.71
N LEU A 81 -5.32 -4.28 -22.17
CA LEU A 81 -5.21 -5.71 -21.86
C LEU A 81 -5.14 -5.94 -20.36
N GLY A 82 -4.31 -5.15 -19.64
CA GLY A 82 -4.17 -5.22 -18.19
C GLY A 82 -5.48 -4.97 -17.45
N LEU A 83 -6.16 -3.87 -17.76
CA LEU A 83 -7.48 -3.57 -17.18
C LEU A 83 -8.50 -4.69 -17.47
N THR A 84 -8.52 -5.21 -18.70
CA THR A 84 -9.41 -6.31 -19.07
C THR A 84 -9.14 -7.57 -18.27
N VAL A 85 -7.88 -7.97 -18.13
CA VAL A 85 -7.49 -9.14 -17.33
C VAL A 85 -7.83 -8.94 -15.85
N LEU A 86 -7.55 -7.76 -15.28
CA LEU A 86 -7.91 -7.46 -13.90
C LEU A 86 -9.42 -7.49 -13.65
N LEU A 87 -10.22 -6.99 -14.61
CA LEU A 87 -11.69 -7.10 -14.55
C LEU A 87 -12.16 -8.55 -14.63
N ILE A 88 -11.55 -9.36 -15.49
CA ILE A 88 -11.83 -10.80 -15.58
C ILE A 88 -11.48 -11.48 -14.26
N ILE A 89 -10.32 -11.22 -13.67
CA ILE A 89 -9.93 -11.75 -12.36
C ILE A 89 -10.98 -11.37 -11.31
N GLY A 90 -11.37 -10.08 -11.22
CA GLY A 90 -12.39 -9.63 -10.29
C GLY A 90 -13.74 -10.32 -10.51
N ALA A 91 -14.18 -10.49 -11.77
CA ALA A 91 -15.41 -11.18 -12.12
C ALA A 91 -15.35 -12.69 -11.79
N LEU A 92 -14.18 -13.33 -11.91
CA LEU A 92 -13.98 -14.72 -11.51
C LEU A 92 -14.16 -14.92 -10.00
N PHE A 93 -13.72 -13.96 -9.19
CA PHE A 93 -13.90 -13.96 -7.74
C PHE A 93 -15.26 -13.40 -7.28
N SER A 94 -16.09 -12.88 -8.21
CA SER A 94 -17.41 -12.35 -7.90
C SER A 94 -18.35 -13.40 -7.31
N LYS A 95 -19.09 -13.00 -6.26
CA LYS A 95 -20.12 -13.84 -5.64
C LYS A 95 -21.38 -13.96 -6.48
N ASP A 96 -21.65 -12.95 -7.29
CA ASP A 96 -22.84 -12.91 -8.17
C ASP A 96 -22.49 -12.27 -9.51
N ARG A 97 -21.95 -13.08 -10.42
CA ARG A 97 -21.47 -12.64 -11.74
C ARG A 97 -22.60 -12.12 -12.63
N LYS A 98 -23.84 -12.59 -12.42
CA LYS A 98 -24.97 -12.22 -13.27
C LYS A 98 -25.48 -10.81 -13.01
N ASN A 99 -25.32 -10.34 -11.78
CA ASN A 99 -25.81 -9.04 -11.34
C ASN A 99 -24.72 -7.96 -11.31
N ILE A 100 -23.56 -8.20 -11.94
CA ILE A 100 -22.51 -7.17 -12.07
C ILE A 100 -23.02 -5.98 -12.86
N ASN A 101 -23.00 -4.80 -12.24
CA ASN A 101 -23.37 -3.55 -12.90
C ASN A 101 -22.19 -2.98 -13.69
N TRP A 102 -22.04 -3.44 -14.94
CA TRP A 102 -20.96 -3.02 -15.83
C TRP A 102 -20.96 -1.52 -16.13
N ALA A 103 -22.14 -0.87 -16.10
CA ALA A 103 -22.24 0.57 -16.28
C ALA A 103 -21.61 1.35 -15.10
N LEU A 104 -21.77 0.86 -13.86
CA LEU A 104 -21.11 1.42 -12.68
C LEU A 104 -19.59 1.20 -12.78
N ILE A 105 -19.15 -0.03 -13.13
CA ILE A 105 -17.73 -0.38 -13.30
C ILE A 105 -17.08 0.56 -14.32
N ALA A 106 -17.68 0.71 -15.52
CA ALA A 106 -17.17 1.59 -16.57
C ALA A 106 -17.09 3.05 -16.11
N LYS A 107 -18.12 3.57 -15.42
CA LYS A 107 -18.11 4.95 -14.88
C LYS A 107 -17.02 5.14 -13.83
N GLY A 108 -16.82 4.18 -12.92
CA GLY A 108 -15.78 4.27 -11.89
C GLY A 108 -14.38 4.26 -12.49
N LEU A 109 -14.10 3.38 -13.47
CA LEU A 109 -12.83 3.38 -14.21
C LEU A 109 -12.66 4.66 -15.02
N PHE A 110 -13.72 5.18 -15.64
CA PHE A 110 -13.66 6.46 -16.35
C PHE A 110 -13.30 7.62 -15.43
N ILE A 111 -13.86 7.66 -14.20
CA ILE A 111 -13.50 8.67 -13.20
C ILE A 111 -12.01 8.55 -12.84
N GLN A 112 -11.50 7.33 -12.64
CA GLN A 112 -10.07 7.12 -12.39
C GLN A 112 -9.20 7.63 -13.55
N ILE A 113 -9.59 7.35 -14.80
CA ILE A 113 -8.88 7.83 -15.99
C ILE A 113 -8.90 9.36 -16.05
N VAL A 114 -10.07 9.98 -15.81
CA VAL A 114 -10.19 11.45 -15.79
C VAL A 114 -9.30 12.06 -14.72
N ILE A 115 -9.26 11.52 -13.51
CA ILE A 115 -8.37 11.99 -12.44
C ILE A 115 -6.91 11.84 -12.87
N ALA A 116 -6.51 10.68 -13.37
CA ALA A 116 -5.14 10.42 -13.80
C ALA A 116 -4.69 11.37 -14.93
N VAL A 117 -5.51 11.52 -15.98
CA VAL A 117 -5.23 12.45 -17.08
C VAL A 117 -5.16 13.89 -16.56
N SER A 118 -6.07 14.28 -15.69
CA SER A 118 -6.09 15.63 -15.12
C SER A 118 -4.82 15.93 -14.36
N VAL A 119 -4.39 15.03 -13.46
CA VAL A 119 -3.20 15.24 -12.64
C VAL A 119 -1.90 15.10 -13.45
N LEU A 120 -1.84 14.17 -14.41
CA LEU A 120 -0.58 13.86 -15.11
C LEU A 120 -0.38 14.68 -16.38
N LYS A 121 -1.44 15.26 -16.97
CA LYS A 121 -1.36 15.92 -18.30
C LYS A 121 -1.90 17.35 -18.32
N LEU A 122 -2.76 17.78 -17.39
CA LEU A 122 -3.30 19.15 -17.38
C LEU A 122 -2.46 20.09 -16.53
N PRO A 123 -1.80 21.12 -17.11
CA PRO A 123 -0.82 21.95 -16.40
C PRO A 123 -1.39 22.67 -15.16
N TRP A 124 -2.63 23.16 -15.23
CA TRP A 124 -3.26 23.87 -14.10
C TRP A 124 -3.62 22.91 -12.94
N VAL A 125 -3.99 21.64 -13.23
CA VAL A 125 -4.21 20.62 -12.21
C VAL A 125 -2.89 20.17 -11.59
N GLN A 126 -1.86 19.97 -12.43
CA GLN A 126 -0.50 19.66 -11.95
C GLN A 126 -0.01 20.72 -10.97
N GLN A 127 -0.12 22.01 -11.33
CA GLN A 127 0.26 23.12 -10.44
C GLN A 127 -0.51 23.10 -9.12
N ALA A 128 -1.80 22.80 -9.15
CA ALA A 128 -2.61 22.70 -7.94
C ALA A 128 -2.17 21.53 -7.05
N VAL A 129 -1.93 20.36 -7.64
CA VAL A 129 -1.46 19.17 -6.90
C VAL A 129 -0.03 19.37 -6.39
N ASP A 130 0.84 19.97 -7.20
CA ASP A 130 2.21 20.30 -6.79
C ASP A 130 2.21 21.31 -5.64
N PHE A 131 1.34 22.31 -5.65
CA PHE A 131 1.16 23.24 -4.53
C PHE A 131 0.72 22.50 -3.25
N ILE A 132 -0.28 21.61 -3.34
CA ILE A 132 -0.74 20.80 -2.21
C ILE A 132 0.41 19.92 -1.69
N SER A 133 1.16 19.27 -2.59
CA SER A 133 2.28 18.41 -2.25
C SER A 133 3.40 19.18 -1.55
N GLN A 134 3.74 20.38 -2.05
CA GLN A 134 4.71 21.26 -1.39
C GLN A 134 4.26 21.68 0.01
N LYS A 135 2.96 22.01 0.19
CA LYS A 135 2.42 22.33 1.53
C LYS A 135 2.44 21.12 2.45
N PHE A 136 2.19 19.93 1.92
CA PHE A 136 2.28 18.69 2.69
C PHE A 136 3.73 18.42 3.13
N VAL A 137 4.70 18.57 2.23
CA VAL A 137 6.14 18.45 2.55
C VAL A 137 6.60 19.53 3.53
N LEU A 138 6.08 20.74 3.41
CA LEU A 138 6.33 21.80 4.41
C LEU A 138 5.80 21.39 5.79
N LEU A 139 4.64 20.75 5.89
CA LEU A 139 4.13 20.23 7.16
C LEU A 139 5.05 19.12 7.72
N LEU A 140 5.64 18.27 6.86
CA LEU A 140 6.65 17.31 7.29
C LEU A 140 7.87 17.99 7.95
N SER A 141 8.33 19.11 7.40
CA SER A 141 9.49 19.84 7.97
C SER A 141 9.25 20.35 9.39
N PHE A 142 8.00 20.68 9.75
CA PHE A 142 7.68 21.08 11.14
C PHE A 142 7.81 19.91 12.11
N THR A 143 7.55 18.68 11.66
CA THR A 143 7.78 17.50 12.49
C THR A 143 9.26 17.33 12.85
N GLN A 144 10.17 17.68 11.93
CA GLN A 144 11.60 17.60 12.18
C GLN A 144 12.03 18.52 13.34
N ASN A 145 11.40 19.67 13.51
CA ASN A 145 11.70 20.56 14.64
C ASN A 145 11.37 19.90 15.99
N GLY A 146 10.20 19.24 16.09
CA GLY A 146 9.82 18.48 17.28
C GLY A 146 10.73 17.27 17.52
N ALA A 147 11.03 16.53 16.46
CA ALA A 147 11.91 15.37 16.53
C ALA A 147 13.35 15.78 16.92
N LYS A 148 13.87 16.88 16.36
CA LYS A 148 15.17 17.44 16.74
C LYS A 148 15.22 17.85 18.20
N PHE A 149 14.16 18.47 18.73
CA PHE A 149 14.07 18.82 20.15
C PHE A 149 14.14 17.58 21.04
N LEU A 150 13.51 16.46 20.66
CA LEU A 150 13.47 15.23 21.45
C LEU A 150 14.74 14.39 21.33
N PHE A 151 15.33 14.31 20.14
CA PHE A 151 16.39 13.34 19.80
C PHE A 151 17.73 13.99 19.45
N GLY A 152 17.77 15.31 19.37
CA GLY A 152 19.02 16.08 19.18
C GLY A 152 19.75 15.73 17.90
N SER A 153 21.09 15.62 17.99
CA SER A 153 21.98 15.42 16.86
C SER A 153 21.82 14.06 16.13
N ILE A 154 21.15 13.09 16.74
CA ILE A 154 20.89 11.78 16.11
C ILE A 154 20.11 11.94 14.80
N ILE A 155 19.23 12.95 14.72
CA ILE A 155 18.45 13.20 13.50
C ILE A 155 19.23 14.00 12.46
N GLU A 156 20.09 14.94 12.92
CA GLU A 156 20.82 15.84 12.03
C GLU A 156 22.04 15.18 11.39
N ASN A 157 22.74 14.33 12.15
CA ASN A 157 23.99 13.74 11.72
C ASN A 157 23.77 12.38 11.03
N THR A 158 23.11 12.45 9.86
CA THR A 158 22.86 11.26 9.04
C THR A 158 24.14 10.67 8.41
N GLU A 159 25.23 11.43 8.36
CA GLU A 159 26.52 10.91 7.91
C GLU A 159 27.13 9.93 8.92
N SER A 160 26.98 10.20 10.24
CA SER A 160 27.54 9.36 11.29
C SER A 160 26.60 8.22 11.73
N PHE A 161 25.28 8.47 11.77
CA PHE A 161 24.29 7.53 12.30
C PHE A 161 23.43 6.84 11.22
N GLY A 162 23.53 7.30 9.97
CA GLY A 162 22.66 6.84 8.90
C GLY A 162 21.21 7.33 9.05
N PHE A 163 20.31 6.77 8.23
CA PHE A 163 18.88 7.03 8.31
C PHE A 163 18.23 6.09 9.32
N ILE A 164 17.87 6.62 10.52
CA ILE A 164 17.21 5.85 11.57
C ILE A 164 15.71 6.04 11.49
N PHE A 165 14.99 5.02 11.01
CA PHE A 165 13.53 5.03 10.83
C PHE A 165 12.76 5.50 12.08
N ALA A 166 13.13 4.97 13.25
CA ALA A 166 12.43 5.24 14.51
C ALA A 166 12.44 6.74 14.88
N PHE A 167 13.48 7.47 14.54
CA PHE A 167 13.64 8.87 14.90
C PHE A 167 13.26 9.84 13.78
N GLN A 168 13.32 9.41 12.53
CA GLN A 168 13.06 10.27 11.39
C GLN A 168 11.65 10.14 10.83
N VAL A 169 11.04 8.94 10.91
CA VAL A 169 9.73 8.67 10.30
C VAL A 169 8.61 8.54 11.33
N LEU A 170 8.81 7.81 12.44
CA LEU A 170 7.71 7.62 13.41
C LEU A 170 7.16 8.92 14.02
N PRO A 171 7.97 9.97 14.30
CA PRO A 171 7.44 11.24 14.75
C PRO A 171 6.46 11.89 13.77
N THR A 172 6.64 11.68 12.46
CA THR A 172 5.71 12.23 11.45
C THR A 172 4.32 11.62 11.60
N VAL A 173 4.22 10.33 11.89
CA VAL A 173 2.94 9.63 12.13
C VAL A 173 2.20 10.26 13.31
N ILE A 174 2.92 10.55 14.40
CA ILE A 174 2.35 11.16 15.62
C ILE A 174 1.83 12.56 15.31
N PHE A 175 2.66 13.40 14.68
CA PHE A 175 2.29 14.78 14.35
C PHE A 175 1.10 14.86 13.40
N PHE A 176 1.10 14.06 12.32
CA PHE A 176 0.01 14.06 11.35
C PHE A 176 -1.29 13.51 11.93
N SER A 177 -1.25 12.55 12.84
CA SER A 177 -2.42 12.08 13.56
C SER A 177 -3.03 13.19 14.42
N ALA A 178 -2.20 13.94 15.17
CA ALA A 178 -2.64 15.09 15.95
C ALA A 178 -3.23 16.19 15.06
N LEU A 179 -2.59 16.48 13.92
CA LEU A 179 -3.08 17.48 12.96
C LEU A 179 -4.42 17.07 12.34
N THR A 180 -4.55 15.79 11.94
CA THR A 180 -5.80 15.23 11.39
C THR A 180 -6.94 15.33 12.42
N SER A 181 -6.69 15.01 13.69
CA SER A 181 -7.65 15.17 14.77
C SER A 181 -8.08 16.63 14.97
N LEU A 182 -7.15 17.58 14.86
CA LEU A 182 -7.46 19.01 14.94
C LEU A 182 -8.32 19.47 13.76
N LEU A 183 -7.98 19.05 12.52
CA LEU A 183 -8.78 19.36 11.32
C LEU A 183 -10.19 18.76 11.40
N PHE A 184 -10.30 17.58 12.00
CA PHE A 184 -11.58 16.94 12.26
C PHE A 184 -12.39 17.71 13.30
N TYR A 185 -11.76 18.15 14.38
CA TYR A 185 -12.44 18.96 15.42
C TYR A 185 -13.04 20.27 14.86
N TYR A 186 -12.33 20.97 13.96
CA TYR A 186 -12.84 22.16 13.28
C TYR A 186 -13.85 21.88 12.16
N GLY A 187 -14.12 20.62 11.85
CA GLY A 187 -15.06 20.24 10.80
C GLY A 187 -14.57 20.50 9.38
N ILE A 188 -13.28 20.82 9.20
CA ILE A 188 -12.67 21.10 7.89
C ILE A 188 -12.66 19.81 7.06
N LEU A 189 -12.17 18.72 7.66
CA LEU A 189 -12.06 17.44 6.99
C LEU A 189 -13.43 16.88 6.57
N GLN A 190 -14.44 17.03 7.45
CA GLN A 190 -15.81 16.59 7.15
C GLN A 190 -16.40 17.30 5.94
N LYS A 191 -16.13 18.60 5.77
CA LYS A 191 -16.60 19.37 4.60
C LYS A 191 -15.94 18.87 3.31
N VAL A 192 -14.63 18.62 3.34
CA VAL A 192 -13.89 18.07 2.19
C VAL A 192 -14.42 16.68 1.83
N VAL A 193 -14.52 15.80 2.81
CA VAL A 193 -15.08 14.45 2.61
C VAL A 193 -16.51 14.51 2.05
N TYR A 194 -17.35 15.42 2.55
CA TYR A 194 -18.72 15.58 2.06
C TYR A 194 -18.76 15.98 0.58
N ALA A 195 -17.88 16.88 0.16
CA ALA A 195 -17.81 17.30 -1.25
C ALA A 195 -17.44 16.14 -2.18
N PHE A 196 -16.43 15.34 -1.82
CA PHE A 196 -16.06 14.14 -2.58
C PHE A 196 -17.15 13.07 -2.56
N ALA A 197 -17.79 12.85 -1.40
CA ALA A 197 -18.88 11.90 -1.25
C ALA A 197 -20.10 12.30 -2.11
N TRP A 198 -20.47 13.57 -2.11
CA TRP A 198 -21.54 14.10 -2.94
C TRP A 198 -21.27 13.84 -4.43
N PHE A 199 -20.05 14.15 -4.89
CA PHE A 199 -19.65 13.89 -6.28
C PHE A 199 -19.77 12.40 -6.65
N MET A 200 -19.24 11.51 -5.80
CA MET A 200 -19.29 10.06 -6.06
C MET A 200 -20.72 9.51 -5.99
N LYS A 201 -21.50 9.94 -5.00
CA LYS A 201 -22.91 9.55 -4.89
C LYS A 201 -23.70 9.90 -6.16
N TYR A 202 -23.54 11.13 -6.64
CA TYR A 202 -24.28 11.61 -7.80
C TYR A 202 -23.85 10.91 -9.10
N THR A 203 -22.55 10.70 -9.30
CA THR A 203 -22.00 10.11 -10.53
C THR A 203 -22.18 8.60 -10.59
N LEU A 204 -21.93 7.89 -9.49
CA LEU A 204 -21.95 6.43 -9.42
C LEU A 204 -23.27 5.86 -8.90
N LYS A 205 -24.20 6.71 -8.44
CA LYS A 205 -25.51 6.31 -7.88
C LYS A 205 -25.35 5.32 -6.71
N LEU A 206 -24.51 5.66 -5.76
CA LEU A 206 -24.21 4.88 -4.57
C LEU A 206 -25.08 5.32 -3.38
N SER A 207 -25.10 4.48 -2.32
CA SER A 207 -25.66 4.90 -1.05
C SER A 207 -24.88 6.09 -0.46
N GLY A 208 -25.53 6.86 0.39
CA GLY A 208 -24.87 7.97 1.08
C GLY A 208 -23.72 7.50 1.96
N ALA A 209 -23.92 6.39 2.66
CA ALA A 209 -22.93 5.83 3.55
C ALA A 209 -21.68 5.28 2.84
N GLU A 210 -21.86 4.57 1.70
CA GLU A 210 -20.73 4.13 0.87
C GLU A 210 -19.91 5.30 0.35
N SER A 211 -20.61 6.32 -0.16
CA SER A 211 -19.96 7.51 -0.70
C SER A 211 -19.17 8.27 0.36
N LEU A 212 -19.71 8.41 1.57
CA LEU A 212 -19.02 9.03 2.70
C LEU A 212 -17.80 8.24 3.15
N SER A 213 -17.93 6.91 3.25
CA SER A 213 -16.81 6.06 3.63
C SER A 213 -15.70 6.05 2.58
N ALA A 214 -16.05 5.91 1.30
CA ALA A 214 -15.06 5.93 0.21
C ALA A 214 -14.33 7.28 0.14
N ALA A 215 -15.04 8.40 0.28
CA ALA A 215 -14.43 9.74 0.34
C ALA A 215 -13.60 9.94 1.61
N GLY A 216 -14.07 9.44 2.75
CA GLY A 216 -13.35 9.51 4.02
C GLY A 216 -12.02 8.78 3.95
N ASN A 217 -11.98 7.63 3.31
CA ASN A 217 -10.78 6.83 3.17
C ASN A 217 -9.66 7.51 2.35
N ILE A 218 -9.94 8.55 1.57
CA ILE A 218 -8.89 9.34 0.89
C ILE A 218 -7.94 10.00 1.90
N PHE A 219 -8.46 10.38 3.07
CA PHE A 219 -7.74 11.17 4.08
C PHE A 219 -7.56 10.43 5.41
N LEU A 220 -8.51 9.56 5.75
CA LEU A 220 -8.60 8.84 7.02
C LEU A 220 -8.18 7.39 6.86
N GLY A 221 -7.74 6.78 7.96
CA GLY A 221 -7.40 5.37 7.98
C GLY A 221 -8.61 4.44 7.90
N GLN A 222 -8.32 3.16 7.69
CA GLN A 222 -9.33 2.09 7.53
C GLN A 222 -10.21 1.86 8.78
N THR A 223 -9.81 2.36 9.94
CA THR A 223 -10.58 2.31 11.20
C THR A 223 -11.28 3.62 11.53
N GLU A 224 -10.79 4.74 10.99
CA GLU A 224 -11.28 6.09 11.24
C GLU A 224 -12.43 6.45 10.29
N SER A 225 -12.28 6.15 9.01
CA SER A 225 -13.31 6.44 8.01
C SER A 225 -14.67 5.79 8.32
N PRO A 226 -14.76 4.54 8.84
CA PRO A 226 -16.02 3.96 9.26
C PRO A 226 -16.73 4.72 10.40
N LEU A 227 -16.01 5.54 11.18
CA LEU A 227 -16.63 6.40 12.19
C LEU A 227 -17.59 7.42 11.57
N LEU A 228 -17.28 7.93 10.37
CA LEU A 228 -18.14 8.89 9.65
C LEU A 228 -19.52 8.31 9.32
N VAL A 229 -19.60 7.00 9.19
CA VAL A 229 -20.79 6.26 8.77
C VAL A 229 -21.31 5.30 9.86
N LYS A 230 -20.83 5.46 11.10
CA LYS A 230 -21.18 4.64 12.25
C LYS A 230 -22.68 4.36 12.38
N PRO A 231 -23.62 5.35 12.27
CA PRO A 231 -25.04 5.12 12.41
C PRO A 231 -25.63 4.17 11.37
N TYR A 232 -24.96 4.01 10.23
CA TYR A 232 -25.44 3.20 9.11
C TYR A 232 -24.89 1.76 9.12
N ILE A 233 -23.72 1.49 9.72
CA ILE A 233 -22.99 0.22 9.62
C ILE A 233 -23.89 -0.98 10.00
N SER A 234 -24.68 -0.85 11.05
CA SER A 234 -25.56 -1.93 11.51
C SER A 234 -26.65 -2.33 10.49
N ARG A 235 -27.03 -1.39 9.61
CA ARG A 235 -28.12 -1.54 8.63
C ARG A 235 -27.63 -1.69 7.20
N MET A 236 -26.33 -1.56 6.96
CA MET A 236 -25.72 -1.69 5.63
C MET A 236 -25.99 -3.05 5.01
N THR A 237 -26.20 -3.10 3.71
CA THR A 237 -26.17 -4.33 2.94
C THR A 237 -24.77 -4.96 3.01
N ARG A 238 -24.63 -6.21 2.62
CA ARG A 238 -23.30 -6.85 2.58
C ARG A 238 -22.41 -6.26 1.50
N SER A 239 -23.00 -5.76 0.42
CA SER A 239 -22.30 -5.06 -0.66
C SER A 239 -21.78 -3.71 -0.18
N GLU A 240 -22.58 -2.92 0.53
CA GLU A 240 -22.16 -1.67 1.16
C GLU A 240 -21.01 -1.90 2.16
N LEU A 241 -21.16 -2.92 3.02
CA LEU A 241 -20.13 -3.26 4.01
C LEU A 241 -18.81 -3.68 3.35
N LEU A 242 -18.87 -4.45 2.25
CA LEU A 242 -17.68 -4.77 1.45
C LEU A 242 -17.05 -3.51 0.85
N CYS A 243 -17.85 -2.56 0.38
CA CYS A 243 -17.36 -1.28 -0.17
C CYS A 243 -16.60 -0.49 0.90
N VAL A 244 -17.13 -0.39 2.12
CA VAL A 244 -16.45 0.25 3.27
C VAL A 244 -15.10 -0.43 3.55
N MET A 245 -15.09 -1.76 3.64
CA MET A 245 -13.87 -2.54 3.90
C MET A 245 -12.85 -2.41 2.77
N THR A 246 -13.30 -2.51 1.52
CA THR A 246 -12.43 -2.37 0.33
C THR A 246 -11.84 -0.96 0.25
N GLY A 247 -12.64 0.07 0.55
CA GLY A 247 -12.17 1.46 0.61
C GLY A 247 -11.04 1.63 1.60
N GLY A 248 -11.21 1.12 2.82
CA GLY A 248 -10.17 1.16 3.84
C GLY A 248 -8.90 0.40 3.48
N MET A 249 -9.01 -0.69 2.69
CA MET A 249 -7.84 -1.44 2.22
C MET A 249 -7.18 -0.85 0.97
N ALA A 250 -7.91 -0.10 0.15
CA ALA A 250 -7.40 0.47 -1.09
C ALA A 250 -6.65 1.79 -0.92
N THR A 251 -6.85 2.49 0.17
CA THR A 251 -6.33 3.85 0.44
C THR A 251 -5.34 3.86 1.60
N ILE A 252 -4.68 4.99 1.80
CA ILE A 252 -3.74 5.20 2.90
C ILE A 252 -4.16 6.41 3.73
N ALA A 253 -3.98 6.32 5.06
CA ALA A 253 -4.23 7.43 5.98
C ALA A 253 -3.19 8.55 5.81
N GLY A 254 -3.58 9.80 6.04
CA GLY A 254 -2.69 10.96 5.89
C GLY A 254 -1.41 10.90 6.73
N GLY A 255 -1.48 10.38 7.96
CA GLY A 255 -0.28 10.20 8.80
C GLY A 255 0.69 9.16 8.24
N VAL A 256 0.16 8.10 7.63
CA VAL A 256 0.95 7.04 7.00
C VAL A 256 1.52 7.50 5.66
N LEU A 257 0.77 8.30 4.90
CA LEU A 257 1.25 8.98 3.69
C LEU A 257 2.55 9.76 3.96
N ALA A 258 2.59 10.48 5.09
CA ALA A 258 3.75 11.23 5.53
C ALA A 258 4.99 10.33 5.72
N ALA A 259 4.80 9.15 6.32
CA ALA A 259 5.86 8.17 6.49
C ALA A 259 6.40 7.65 5.14
N TYR A 260 5.52 7.35 4.18
CA TYR A 260 5.96 6.85 2.87
C TYR A 260 6.72 7.90 2.05
N ILE A 261 6.30 9.17 2.14
CA ILE A 261 7.06 10.27 1.54
C ILE A 261 8.47 10.34 2.16
N GLY A 262 8.57 10.17 3.48
CA GLY A 262 9.86 10.12 4.17
C GLY A 262 10.74 8.94 3.73
N PHE A 263 10.16 7.74 3.54
CA PHE A 263 10.92 6.57 3.05
C PHE A 263 11.47 6.77 1.65
N LEU A 264 10.59 7.21 0.72
CA LEU A 264 10.92 7.27 -0.70
C LEU A 264 11.74 8.52 -1.05
N GLY A 265 11.40 9.65 -0.44
CA GLY A 265 12.07 10.93 -0.69
C GLY A 265 13.33 11.15 0.16
N GLY A 266 13.47 10.43 1.28
CA GLY A 266 14.57 10.63 2.21
C GLY A 266 14.69 12.10 2.65
N ASN A 267 15.90 12.66 2.56
CA ASN A 267 16.18 14.07 2.90
C ASN A 267 16.13 15.01 1.67
N ASP A 268 15.72 14.51 0.49
CA ASP A 268 15.64 15.32 -0.74
C ASP A 268 14.25 15.94 -0.89
N PRO A 269 14.08 17.28 -0.75
CA PRO A 269 12.78 17.93 -0.87
C PRO A 269 12.13 17.75 -2.26
N VAL A 270 12.91 17.61 -3.33
CA VAL A 270 12.39 17.43 -4.70
C VAL A 270 11.76 16.04 -4.82
N LEU A 271 12.45 15.00 -4.33
CA LEU A 271 11.91 13.64 -4.30
C LEU A 271 10.71 13.54 -3.36
N GLN A 272 10.72 14.21 -2.21
CA GLN A 272 9.58 14.25 -1.30
C GLN A 272 8.33 14.84 -1.97
N VAL A 273 8.46 15.95 -2.69
CA VAL A 273 7.34 16.57 -3.43
C VAL A 273 6.86 15.66 -4.55
N PHE A 274 7.78 15.02 -5.26
CA PHE A 274 7.45 14.06 -6.32
C PHE A 274 6.63 12.87 -5.78
N PHE A 275 7.11 12.21 -4.74
CA PHE A 275 6.38 11.09 -4.15
C PHE A 275 5.08 11.53 -3.47
N ALA A 276 5.03 12.71 -2.84
CA ALA A 276 3.81 13.30 -2.29
C ALA A 276 2.74 13.46 -3.37
N LYS A 277 3.08 14.02 -4.53
CA LYS A 277 2.19 14.17 -5.69
C LYS A 277 1.59 12.82 -6.11
N HIS A 278 2.42 11.80 -6.29
CA HIS A 278 1.97 10.48 -6.74
C HIS A 278 1.16 9.74 -5.68
N LEU A 279 1.55 9.79 -4.41
CA LEU A 279 0.83 9.13 -3.32
C LEU A 279 -0.53 9.78 -3.02
N ILE A 280 -0.61 11.12 -3.04
CA ILE A 280 -1.89 11.84 -2.92
C ILE A 280 -2.81 11.49 -4.09
N THR A 281 -2.29 11.49 -5.30
CA THR A 281 -3.04 11.12 -6.50
C THR A 281 -3.52 9.67 -6.43
N ALA A 282 -2.66 8.75 -5.98
CA ALA A 282 -3.00 7.34 -5.80
C ALA A 282 -4.15 7.16 -4.80
N SER A 283 -4.12 7.87 -3.66
CA SER A 283 -5.19 7.81 -2.66
C SER A 283 -6.53 8.34 -3.21
N VAL A 284 -6.51 9.45 -3.95
CA VAL A 284 -7.73 10.01 -4.59
C VAL A 284 -8.29 9.05 -5.63
N MET A 285 -7.44 8.46 -6.49
CA MET A 285 -7.84 7.47 -7.50
C MET A 285 -8.31 6.15 -6.88
N ALA A 286 -7.78 5.77 -5.73
CA ALA A 286 -8.13 4.54 -5.07
C ALA A 286 -9.60 4.52 -4.58
N ALA A 287 -10.20 5.66 -4.25
CA ALA A 287 -11.58 5.74 -3.79
C ALA A 287 -12.60 5.22 -4.86
N PRO A 288 -12.65 5.76 -6.09
CA PRO A 288 -13.49 5.15 -7.13
C PRO A 288 -13.03 3.75 -7.53
N GLY A 289 -11.73 3.43 -7.45
CA GLY A 289 -11.21 2.09 -7.69
C GLY A 289 -11.72 1.05 -6.70
N ALA A 290 -11.81 1.40 -5.43
CA ALA A 290 -12.36 0.56 -4.38
C ALA A 290 -13.85 0.26 -4.60
N ILE A 291 -14.61 1.27 -5.04
CA ILE A 291 -16.02 1.10 -5.41
C ILE A 291 -16.14 0.12 -6.58
N VAL A 292 -15.35 0.31 -7.64
CA VAL A 292 -15.30 -0.60 -8.79
C VAL A 292 -15.00 -2.03 -8.34
N ALA A 293 -13.94 -2.23 -7.57
CA ALA A 293 -13.50 -3.54 -7.12
C ALA A 293 -14.54 -4.21 -6.21
N SER A 294 -15.12 -3.48 -5.24
CA SER A 294 -16.12 -4.02 -4.32
C SER A 294 -17.40 -4.42 -5.04
N LYS A 295 -17.92 -3.57 -5.94
CA LYS A 295 -19.14 -3.85 -6.71
C LYS A 295 -18.94 -4.92 -7.78
N LEU A 296 -17.72 -5.12 -8.25
CA LEU A 296 -17.34 -6.26 -9.10
C LEU A 296 -17.35 -7.58 -8.32
N LEU A 297 -16.81 -7.57 -7.09
CA LEU A 297 -16.72 -8.76 -6.23
C LEU A 297 -18.05 -9.13 -5.57
N LEU A 298 -18.83 -8.15 -5.16
CA LEU A 298 -20.15 -8.33 -4.55
C LEU A 298 -21.09 -7.22 -5.03
N PRO A 299 -21.80 -7.48 -6.15
CA PRO A 299 -22.78 -6.54 -6.70
C PRO A 299 -23.88 -6.20 -5.70
N GLU A 300 -24.41 -4.99 -5.81
CA GLU A 300 -25.56 -4.58 -4.99
C GLU A 300 -26.85 -5.14 -5.57
N THR A 301 -27.57 -5.90 -4.78
CA THR A 301 -28.86 -6.51 -5.16
C THR A 301 -29.99 -6.15 -4.21
N GLU A 302 -29.65 -5.47 -3.11
CA GLU A 302 -30.60 -5.08 -2.07
C GLU A 302 -30.91 -3.56 -2.19
N LYS A 303 -32.00 -3.13 -1.57
CA LYS A 303 -32.32 -1.71 -1.44
C LYS A 303 -31.44 -1.08 -0.36
N PHE A 304 -30.82 0.03 -0.68
CA PHE A 304 -29.96 0.78 0.23
C PHE A 304 -30.53 2.18 0.51
N SER A 305 -30.03 2.80 1.59
CA SER A 305 -30.42 4.16 1.97
C SER A 305 -29.60 5.20 1.20
N GLU A 306 -30.31 6.19 0.66
CA GLU A 306 -29.65 7.35 0.02
C GLU A 306 -29.26 8.44 1.01
N GLU A 307 -29.61 8.32 2.28
CA GLU A 307 -29.25 9.31 3.31
C GLU A 307 -27.74 9.50 3.41
N MET A 308 -27.31 10.75 3.47
CA MET A 308 -25.89 11.12 3.54
C MET A 308 -25.68 12.13 4.68
N ASN A 309 -25.73 11.64 5.91
CA ASN A 309 -25.46 12.43 7.11
C ASN A 309 -24.14 12.00 7.73
N ILE A 310 -23.22 12.94 7.91
CA ILE A 310 -21.95 12.68 8.61
C ILE A 310 -22.23 12.68 10.11
N GLU A 311 -21.74 11.65 10.80
CA GLU A 311 -21.71 11.63 12.27
C GLU A 311 -20.91 12.84 12.77
N LYS A 312 -21.57 13.70 13.55
CA LYS A 312 -20.94 14.89 14.15
C LYS A 312 -20.31 14.60 15.52
N SER A 313 -19.79 13.38 15.71
CA SER A 313 -19.08 13.06 16.95
C SER A 313 -17.84 13.95 17.07
N LYS A 314 -17.76 14.74 18.14
CA LYS A 314 -16.58 15.56 18.40
C LYS A 314 -15.46 14.65 18.94
N ILE A 315 -14.26 14.78 18.38
CA ILE A 315 -13.06 14.06 18.84
C ILE A 315 -12.55 14.58 20.19
N GLY A 316 -13.11 15.67 20.70
CA GLY A 316 -12.80 16.27 21.99
C GLY A 316 -13.72 17.44 22.29
N SER A 317 -13.71 17.90 23.54
CA SER A 317 -14.50 19.05 23.98
C SER A 317 -13.91 20.39 23.52
N ASN A 318 -12.60 20.41 23.25
CA ASN A 318 -11.84 21.58 22.78
C ASN A 318 -10.67 21.17 21.88
N ALA A 319 -10.01 22.14 21.25
CA ALA A 319 -8.92 21.92 20.32
C ALA A 319 -7.70 21.22 20.96
N LEU A 320 -7.39 21.55 22.21
CA LEU A 320 -6.24 20.94 22.92
C LEU A 320 -6.49 19.46 23.21
N GLU A 321 -7.71 19.12 23.62
CA GLU A 321 -8.11 17.72 23.83
C GLU A 321 -8.09 16.93 22.50
N ALA A 322 -8.54 17.53 21.41
CA ALA A 322 -8.46 16.92 20.09
C ALA A 322 -7.00 16.63 19.68
N ILE A 323 -6.08 17.56 19.91
CA ILE A 323 -4.64 17.39 19.68
C ILE A 323 -4.09 16.26 20.57
N ALA A 324 -4.42 16.24 21.87
CA ALA A 324 -3.94 15.25 22.83
C ALA A 324 -4.42 13.83 22.45
N ASN A 325 -5.70 13.69 22.07
CA ASN A 325 -6.26 12.43 21.60
C ASN A 325 -5.56 11.96 20.31
N GLY A 326 -5.41 12.84 19.32
CA GLY A 326 -4.70 12.52 18.08
C GLY A 326 -3.22 12.20 18.30
N THR A 327 -2.56 12.83 19.26
CA THR A 327 -1.17 12.50 19.66
C THR A 327 -1.10 11.10 20.26
N THR A 328 -2.04 10.74 21.11
CA THR A 328 -2.09 9.40 21.73
C THR A 328 -2.36 8.32 20.69
N ASP A 329 -3.28 8.56 19.76
CA ASP A 329 -3.60 7.62 18.68
C ASP A 329 -2.42 7.48 17.70
N GLY A 330 -1.76 8.61 17.36
CA GLY A 330 -0.55 8.61 16.54
C GLY A 330 0.62 7.88 17.19
N LEU A 331 0.81 8.02 18.50
CA LEU A 331 1.83 7.28 19.24
C LEU A 331 1.57 5.77 19.22
N ARG A 332 0.32 5.36 19.47
CA ARG A 332 -0.07 3.95 19.37
C ARG A 332 0.19 3.39 17.97
N LEU A 333 -0.16 4.15 16.95
CA LEU A 333 0.09 3.77 15.56
C LEU A 333 1.58 3.64 15.28
N ALA A 334 2.39 4.62 15.68
CA ALA A 334 3.85 4.62 15.49
C ALA A 334 4.52 3.42 16.15
N VAL A 335 4.17 3.12 17.42
CA VAL A 335 4.69 1.96 18.15
C VAL A 335 4.28 0.65 17.50
N ASN A 336 3.02 0.53 17.08
CA ASN A 336 2.54 -0.66 16.38
C ASN A 336 3.27 -0.86 15.04
N VAL A 337 3.49 0.20 14.28
CA VAL A 337 4.25 0.15 13.01
C VAL A 337 5.68 -0.32 13.27
N ALA A 338 6.37 0.24 14.27
CA ALA A 338 7.72 -0.17 14.62
C ALA A 338 7.79 -1.66 15.01
N ALA A 339 6.87 -2.10 15.87
CA ALA A 339 6.80 -3.49 16.31
C ALA A 339 6.50 -4.45 15.14
N MET A 340 5.56 -4.09 14.27
CA MET A 340 5.22 -4.90 13.09
C MET A 340 6.41 -4.99 12.11
N LEU A 341 7.10 -3.88 11.83
CA LEU A 341 8.28 -3.89 10.96
C LEU A 341 9.37 -4.79 11.53
N LEU A 342 9.69 -4.65 12.83
CA LEU A 342 10.67 -5.52 13.50
C LEU A 342 10.32 -7.00 13.32
N VAL A 343 9.07 -7.37 13.61
CA VAL A 343 8.65 -8.78 13.56
C VAL A 343 8.62 -9.29 12.12
N PHE A 344 8.03 -8.55 11.19
CA PHE A 344 7.92 -9.03 9.81
C PHE A 344 9.27 -9.12 9.10
N ILE A 345 10.18 -8.14 9.29
CA ILE A 345 11.53 -8.21 8.72
C ILE A 345 12.29 -9.42 9.31
N SER A 346 12.18 -9.65 10.62
CA SER A 346 12.78 -10.82 11.25
C SER A 346 12.19 -12.15 10.74
N MET A 347 10.86 -12.19 10.52
CA MET A 347 10.20 -13.37 9.94
C MET A 347 10.62 -13.61 8.50
N ILE A 348 10.76 -12.58 7.69
CA ILE A 348 11.28 -12.69 6.31
C ILE A 348 12.69 -13.29 6.34
N ALA A 349 13.56 -12.78 7.20
CA ALA A 349 14.92 -13.29 7.35
C ALA A 349 14.92 -14.79 7.75
N LEU A 350 14.06 -15.16 8.73
CA LEU A 350 13.88 -16.55 9.13
C LEU A 350 13.37 -17.44 7.99
N PHE A 351 12.35 -16.99 7.26
CA PHE A 351 11.81 -17.75 6.11
C PHE A 351 12.85 -17.89 5.00
N ASN A 352 13.56 -16.82 4.68
CA ASN A 352 14.62 -16.87 3.67
C ASN A 352 15.74 -17.84 4.09
N TYR A 353 16.14 -17.80 5.37
CA TYR A 353 17.12 -18.76 5.88
C TYR A 353 16.67 -20.22 5.69
N ILE A 354 15.41 -20.53 6.03
CA ILE A 354 14.84 -21.86 5.83
C ILE A 354 14.77 -22.22 4.34
N LEU A 355 14.26 -21.32 3.50
CA LEU A 355 14.13 -21.56 2.06
C LEU A 355 15.49 -21.81 1.40
N MET A 356 16.48 -20.98 1.70
CA MET A 356 17.82 -21.08 1.11
C MET A 356 18.58 -22.30 1.59
N ASN A 357 18.63 -22.54 2.92
CA ASN A 357 19.49 -23.56 3.48
C ASN A 357 18.82 -24.96 3.58
N ALA A 358 17.49 -25.01 3.75
CA ALA A 358 16.80 -26.31 3.84
C ALA A 358 16.28 -26.83 2.48
N ILE A 359 15.87 -25.95 1.58
CA ILE A 359 15.27 -26.30 0.29
C ILE A 359 16.20 -25.95 -0.87
N GLY A 360 16.77 -24.76 -0.83
CA GLY A 360 17.55 -24.21 -1.94
C GLY A 360 18.88 -24.92 -2.20
N GLU A 361 19.45 -25.58 -1.21
CA GLU A 361 20.65 -26.42 -1.38
C GLU A 361 20.35 -27.77 -2.03
N ILE A 362 19.08 -28.22 -2.00
CA ILE A 362 18.69 -29.50 -2.60
C ILE A 362 18.81 -29.39 -4.13
N GLY A 363 19.68 -30.22 -4.71
CA GLY A 363 19.84 -30.32 -6.16
C GLY A 363 20.36 -29.06 -6.87
N GLY A 364 21.00 -28.12 -6.13
CA GLY A 364 21.59 -26.92 -6.72
C GLY A 364 20.56 -25.85 -7.11
N ILE A 365 19.39 -25.80 -6.45
CA ILE A 365 18.32 -24.84 -6.73
C ILE A 365 18.83 -23.41 -6.60
N ASN A 366 19.60 -23.10 -5.54
CA ASN A 366 20.16 -21.76 -5.32
C ASN A 366 21.06 -21.32 -6.47
N GLU A 367 21.98 -22.20 -6.92
CA GLU A 367 22.86 -21.94 -8.06
C GLU A 367 22.05 -21.74 -9.35
N GLY A 368 21.01 -22.56 -9.55
CA GLY A 368 20.09 -22.44 -10.68
C GLY A 368 19.38 -21.09 -10.71
N ILE A 369 18.87 -20.62 -9.56
CA ILE A 369 18.22 -19.33 -9.42
C ILE A 369 19.21 -18.18 -9.67
N GLN A 370 20.41 -18.27 -9.10
CA GLN A 370 21.45 -17.25 -9.29
C GLN A 370 21.83 -17.09 -10.77
N LYS A 371 21.99 -18.21 -11.48
CA LYS A 371 22.25 -18.20 -12.93
C LYS A 371 21.07 -17.66 -13.74
N LEU A 372 19.86 -18.09 -13.43
CA LEU A 372 18.62 -17.65 -14.10
C LEU A 372 18.37 -16.15 -13.96
N THR A 373 18.73 -15.59 -12.81
CA THR A 373 18.47 -14.19 -12.46
C THR A 373 19.68 -13.27 -12.66
N ASN A 374 20.76 -13.76 -13.26
CA ASN A 374 22.04 -13.04 -13.42
C ASN A 374 22.54 -12.45 -12.09
N GLY A 375 22.36 -13.19 -10.98
CA GLY A 375 22.81 -12.77 -9.67
C GLY A 375 21.83 -11.84 -8.92
N GLN A 376 20.69 -11.46 -9.50
CA GLN A 376 19.69 -10.62 -8.83
C GLN A 376 19.14 -11.27 -7.56
N TYR A 377 18.99 -12.58 -7.56
CA TYR A 377 18.62 -13.37 -6.37
C TYR A 377 19.69 -14.42 -6.10
N LYS A 378 20.20 -14.45 -4.86
CA LYS A 378 21.24 -15.40 -4.44
C LYS A 378 20.75 -16.84 -4.32
N GLY A 379 19.43 -17.04 -4.26
CA GLY A 379 18.82 -18.36 -4.14
C GLY A 379 17.31 -18.28 -3.90
N LEU A 380 16.76 -19.39 -3.42
CA LEU A 380 15.33 -19.54 -3.16
C LEU A 380 14.94 -18.68 -1.94
N SER A 381 14.32 -17.55 -2.20
CA SER A 381 13.84 -16.61 -1.19
C SER A 381 12.36 -16.30 -1.38
N LEU A 382 11.72 -15.74 -0.35
CA LEU A 382 10.34 -15.26 -0.44
C LEU A 382 10.20 -14.22 -1.55
N GLN A 383 11.18 -13.32 -1.65
CA GLN A 383 11.25 -12.29 -2.67
C GLN A 383 11.27 -12.87 -4.09
N PHE A 384 12.10 -13.89 -4.32
CA PHE A 384 12.15 -14.60 -5.61
C PHE A 384 10.80 -15.23 -5.96
N ILE A 385 10.20 -15.97 -5.00
CA ILE A 385 8.92 -16.66 -5.22
C ILE A 385 7.81 -15.64 -5.56
N LEU A 386 7.69 -14.59 -4.76
CA LEU A 386 6.67 -13.55 -4.95
C LEU A 386 6.89 -12.76 -6.24
N GLY A 387 8.15 -12.41 -6.52
CA GLY A 387 8.53 -11.69 -7.71
C GLY A 387 8.09 -12.40 -8.98
N TYR A 388 8.49 -13.64 -9.15
CA TYR A 388 8.17 -14.41 -10.35
C TYR A 388 6.69 -14.81 -10.44
N THR A 389 6.05 -15.11 -9.31
CA THR A 389 4.61 -15.44 -9.28
C THR A 389 3.74 -14.25 -9.72
N LEU A 390 4.10 -13.03 -9.33
CA LEU A 390 3.32 -11.83 -9.61
C LEU A 390 3.84 -11.03 -10.82
N ALA A 391 4.97 -11.44 -11.41
CA ALA A 391 5.54 -10.83 -12.61
C ALA A 391 4.53 -10.65 -13.78
N PRO A 392 3.65 -11.61 -14.09
CA PRO A 392 2.67 -11.44 -15.16
C PRO A 392 1.70 -10.27 -14.89
N LEU A 393 1.30 -10.06 -13.61
CA LEU A 393 0.42 -8.95 -13.24
C LEU A 393 1.14 -7.62 -13.37
N THR A 394 2.39 -7.52 -12.92
CA THR A 394 3.17 -6.28 -13.01
C THR A 394 3.50 -5.92 -14.45
N TRP A 395 3.76 -6.93 -15.29
CA TRP A 395 3.87 -6.71 -16.74
C TRP A 395 2.59 -6.10 -17.31
N LEU A 396 1.42 -6.62 -17.00
CA LEU A 396 0.13 -6.09 -17.43
C LEU A 396 -0.11 -4.64 -16.99
N MET A 397 0.40 -4.25 -15.82
CA MET A 397 0.30 -2.89 -15.30
C MET A 397 1.25 -1.87 -15.97
N GLY A 398 2.09 -2.30 -16.89
CA GLY A 398 2.96 -1.40 -17.65
C GLY A 398 4.40 -1.29 -17.13
N VAL A 399 4.79 -2.10 -16.15
CA VAL A 399 6.17 -2.11 -15.59
C VAL A 399 7.17 -2.49 -16.69
N ASN A 400 8.32 -1.82 -16.74
CA ASN A 400 9.37 -2.10 -17.72
C ASN A 400 9.96 -3.51 -17.57
N GLY A 401 10.36 -4.12 -18.68
CA GLY A 401 10.79 -5.52 -18.75
C GLY A 401 11.72 -5.99 -17.63
N PRO A 402 12.89 -5.34 -17.44
CA PRO A 402 13.84 -5.74 -16.39
C PRO A 402 13.29 -5.61 -14.96
N ASP A 403 12.36 -4.68 -14.71
CA ASP A 403 11.85 -4.37 -13.38
C ASP A 403 10.60 -5.19 -12.97
N ILE A 404 10.06 -6.02 -13.88
CA ILE A 404 8.79 -6.75 -13.69
C ILE A 404 8.81 -7.62 -12.44
N VAL A 405 9.87 -8.40 -12.27
CA VAL A 405 10.02 -9.33 -11.13
C VAL A 405 10.20 -8.55 -9.83
N LEU A 406 10.96 -7.46 -9.88
CA LEU A 406 11.21 -6.59 -8.74
C LEU A 406 9.91 -5.94 -8.22
N VAL A 407 9.10 -5.40 -9.12
CA VAL A 407 7.79 -4.83 -8.75
C VAL A 407 6.82 -5.93 -8.32
N GLY A 408 6.93 -7.14 -8.89
CA GLY A 408 6.18 -8.33 -8.45
C GLY A 408 6.50 -8.71 -7.01
N GLN A 409 7.78 -8.69 -6.63
CA GLN A 409 8.23 -8.87 -5.26
C GLN A 409 7.57 -7.85 -4.32
N LEU A 410 7.62 -6.55 -4.65
CA LEU A 410 7.01 -5.50 -3.84
C LEU A 410 5.50 -5.67 -3.67
N LEU A 411 4.78 -6.03 -4.74
CA LEU A 411 3.35 -6.33 -4.68
C LEU A 411 3.06 -7.53 -3.75
N GLY A 412 3.91 -8.56 -3.81
CA GLY A 412 3.81 -9.72 -2.93
C GLY A 412 4.07 -9.39 -1.47
N GLU A 413 5.13 -8.64 -1.18
CA GLU A 413 5.45 -8.15 0.16
C GLU A 413 4.29 -7.33 0.75
N LYS A 414 3.73 -6.39 -0.03
CA LYS A 414 2.54 -5.64 0.39
C LYS A 414 1.38 -6.56 0.75
N SER A 415 1.04 -7.51 -0.11
CA SER A 415 -0.17 -8.33 0.02
C SER A 415 -0.08 -9.35 1.15
N ILE A 416 1.09 -9.95 1.37
CA ILE A 416 1.32 -11.00 2.36
C ILE A 416 1.71 -10.43 3.71
N LEU A 417 2.61 -9.47 3.73
CA LEU A 417 3.12 -8.83 4.93
C LEU A 417 2.33 -7.55 5.22
N ASN A 418 2.82 -6.44 4.71
CA ASN A 418 2.12 -5.16 4.68
C ASN A 418 2.84 -4.18 3.74
N GLU A 419 2.19 -3.06 3.45
CA GLU A 419 2.71 -2.01 2.59
C GLU A 419 3.89 -1.26 3.20
N PHE A 420 4.02 -1.18 4.53
CA PHE A 420 5.19 -0.55 5.16
C PHE A 420 6.48 -1.30 4.81
N VAL A 421 6.48 -2.62 4.92
CA VAL A 421 7.62 -3.46 4.51
C VAL A 421 7.91 -3.25 3.04
N ALA A 422 6.90 -3.27 2.18
CA ALA A 422 7.07 -3.08 0.75
C ALA A 422 7.64 -1.70 0.38
N TYR A 423 7.22 -0.61 1.07
CA TYR A 423 7.80 0.72 0.85
C TYR A 423 9.23 0.84 1.39
N VAL A 424 9.56 0.19 2.50
CA VAL A 424 10.95 0.10 2.98
C VAL A 424 11.82 -0.65 1.98
N SER A 425 11.38 -1.82 1.50
CA SER A 425 12.06 -2.58 0.45
C SER A 425 12.23 -1.74 -0.82
N MET A 426 11.18 -1.06 -1.26
CA MET A 426 11.24 -0.15 -2.42
C MET A 426 12.26 0.96 -2.24
N SER A 427 12.32 1.58 -1.05
CA SER A 427 13.30 2.61 -0.72
C SER A 427 14.73 2.09 -0.79
N GLN A 428 14.99 0.91 -0.23
CA GLN A 428 16.30 0.26 -0.28
C GLN A 428 16.71 -0.06 -1.73
N ILE A 429 15.79 -0.58 -2.54
CA ILE A 429 16.03 -0.87 -3.95
C ILE A 429 16.34 0.41 -4.74
N ILE A 430 15.60 1.50 -4.49
CA ILE A 430 15.88 2.81 -5.12
C ILE A 430 17.26 3.31 -4.73
N GLN A 431 17.64 3.21 -3.45
CA GLN A 431 18.95 3.66 -2.96
C GLN A 431 20.10 2.83 -3.52
N ALA A 432 19.88 1.54 -3.75
CA ALA A 432 20.84 0.63 -4.38
C ALA A 432 20.91 0.77 -5.91
N GLY A 433 20.06 1.61 -6.54
CA GLY A 433 19.99 1.74 -7.99
C GLY A 433 19.42 0.50 -8.69
N GLY A 434 18.58 -0.28 -7.99
CA GLY A 434 18.07 -1.55 -8.51
C GLY A 434 16.97 -1.41 -9.57
N PHE A 435 16.35 -0.24 -9.72
CA PHE A 435 15.39 0.01 -10.80
C PHE A 435 16.13 0.48 -12.07
N THR A 436 15.69 -0.06 -13.21
CA THR A 436 16.25 0.31 -14.52
C THR A 436 15.48 1.46 -15.19
N ASN A 437 14.21 1.67 -14.78
CA ASN A 437 13.37 2.68 -15.41
C ASN A 437 12.51 3.41 -14.34
N PRO A 438 12.57 4.77 -14.32
CA PRO A 438 11.78 5.59 -13.40
C PRO A 438 10.26 5.36 -13.50
N LYS A 439 9.74 4.98 -14.68
CA LYS A 439 8.34 4.59 -14.86
C LYS A 439 7.95 3.44 -13.93
N SER A 440 8.84 2.45 -13.75
CA SER A 440 8.62 1.32 -12.84
C SER A 440 8.50 1.77 -11.40
N ILE A 441 9.26 2.77 -10.96
CA ILE A 441 9.19 3.37 -9.63
C ILE A 441 7.82 4.03 -9.42
N VAL A 442 7.35 4.81 -10.40
CA VAL A 442 6.02 5.43 -10.32
C VAL A 442 4.94 4.37 -10.23
N ILE A 443 4.92 3.40 -11.14
CA ILE A 443 3.91 2.33 -11.13
C ILE A 443 3.93 1.57 -9.80
N ALA A 444 5.11 1.22 -9.28
CA ALA A 444 5.26 0.58 -7.97
C ALA A 444 4.68 1.44 -6.84
N THR A 445 4.90 2.77 -6.86
CA THR A 445 4.30 3.69 -5.88
C THR A 445 2.78 3.59 -5.84
N TYR A 446 2.13 3.48 -7.01
CA TYR A 446 0.66 3.31 -7.09
C TYR A 446 0.20 1.90 -6.70
N ILE A 447 0.94 0.86 -7.08
CA ILE A 447 0.65 -0.52 -6.69
C ILE A 447 0.67 -0.66 -5.17
N LEU A 448 1.65 -0.07 -4.52
CA LEU A 448 1.84 -0.18 -3.07
C LEU A 448 0.85 0.67 -2.27
N CYS A 449 0.23 1.68 -2.88
CA CYS A 449 -0.75 2.52 -2.21
C CYS A 449 -1.95 1.70 -1.73
N GLY A 450 -2.16 1.68 -0.41
CA GLY A 450 -3.29 1.02 0.25
C GLY A 450 -2.91 -0.11 1.20
N PHE A 451 -3.76 -0.30 2.21
CA PHE A 451 -3.61 -1.26 3.31
C PHE A 451 -4.08 -2.68 2.97
N ALA A 452 -4.03 -3.09 1.69
CA ALA A 452 -4.53 -4.37 1.23
C ALA A 452 -3.57 -5.52 1.57
N ASN A 453 -3.60 -5.98 2.83
CA ASN A 453 -2.81 -7.08 3.37
C ASN A 453 -3.63 -7.93 4.37
N PHE A 454 -3.12 -9.11 4.74
CA PHE A 454 -3.83 -10.03 5.64
C PHE A 454 -4.06 -9.46 7.04
N ALA A 455 -3.13 -8.68 7.58
CA ALA A 455 -3.27 -8.07 8.90
C ALA A 455 -4.44 -7.08 8.94
N SER A 456 -4.69 -6.36 7.84
CA SER A 456 -5.79 -5.40 7.72
C SER A 456 -7.17 -6.05 7.83
N ILE A 457 -7.32 -7.34 7.51
CA ILE A 457 -8.56 -8.08 7.75
C ILE A 457 -8.89 -8.07 9.26
N GLY A 458 -7.90 -8.40 10.09
CA GLY A 458 -8.05 -8.40 11.55
C GLY A 458 -8.32 -7.00 12.11
N ILE A 459 -7.59 -6.00 11.61
CA ILE A 459 -7.74 -4.60 12.00
C ILE A 459 -9.18 -4.11 11.71
N GLN A 460 -9.72 -4.41 10.53
CA GLN A 460 -11.08 -3.99 10.17
C GLN A 460 -12.15 -4.76 10.93
N ILE A 461 -12.00 -6.07 11.16
CA ILE A 461 -12.93 -6.85 11.99
C ILE A 461 -12.95 -6.27 13.41
N GLY A 462 -11.80 -5.91 13.96
CA GLY A 462 -11.70 -5.26 15.28
C GLY A 462 -12.30 -3.86 15.30
N GLY A 463 -11.85 -2.98 14.40
CA GLY A 463 -12.24 -1.58 14.35
C GLY A 463 -13.72 -1.37 13.98
N ILE A 464 -14.15 -1.87 12.82
CA ILE A 464 -15.54 -1.75 12.36
C ILE A 464 -16.48 -2.58 13.25
N GLY A 465 -16.01 -3.77 13.68
CA GLY A 465 -16.77 -4.64 14.57
C GLY A 465 -16.98 -4.07 15.99
N ALA A 466 -16.14 -3.14 16.44
CA ALA A 466 -16.39 -2.39 17.67
C ALA A 466 -17.52 -1.36 17.51
N LEU A 467 -17.68 -0.78 16.30
CA LEU A 467 -18.74 0.17 15.97
C LEU A 467 -20.11 -0.52 15.77
N ALA A 468 -20.10 -1.76 15.24
CA ALA A 468 -21.31 -2.55 14.98
C ALA A 468 -21.06 -4.03 15.33
N PRO A 469 -21.17 -4.42 16.61
CA PRO A 469 -20.89 -5.78 17.07
C PRO A 469 -21.72 -6.87 16.38
N ASN A 470 -22.96 -6.54 15.98
CA ASN A 470 -23.87 -7.43 15.25
C ASN A 470 -23.37 -7.78 13.82
N ARG A 471 -22.39 -7.05 13.27
CA ARG A 471 -21.86 -7.26 11.92
C ARG A 471 -20.50 -7.97 11.88
N LYS A 472 -19.93 -8.36 13.05
CA LYS A 472 -18.61 -9.04 13.10
C LYS A 472 -18.53 -10.30 12.23
N SER A 473 -19.61 -11.09 12.18
CA SER A 473 -19.67 -12.30 11.35
C SER A 473 -19.61 -11.96 9.84
N ASP A 474 -20.30 -10.89 9.41
CA ASP A 474 -20.25 -10.44 8.02
C ASP A 474 -18.86 -9.89 7.67
N LEU A 475 -18.25 -9.06 8.54
CA LEU A 475 -16.91 -8.54 8.36
C LEU A 475 -15.88 -9.67 8.17
N SER A 476 -15.95 -10.70 9.00
CA SER A 476 -15.06 -11.87 8.87
C SER A 476 -15.25 -12.60 7.54
N LYS A 477 -16.50 -12.80 7.09
CA LYS A 477 -16.81 -13.47 5.81
C LYS A 477 -16.42 -12.63 4.58
N LEU A 478 -16.38 -11.30 4.72
CA LEU A 478 -16.03 -10.35 3.66
C LEU A 478 -14.54 -10.03 3.63
N GLY A 479 -13.77 -10.32 4.69
CA GLY A 479 -12.37 -9.91 4.83
C GLY A 479 -11.47 -10.28 3.65
N ILE A 480 -11.55 -11.53 3.16
CA ILE A 480 -10.77 -11.96 1.98
C ILE A 480 -11.22 -11.24 0.70
N TYR A 481 -12.52 -10.96 0.55
CA TYR A 481 -13.02 -10.20 -0.60
C TYR A 481 -12.55 -8.74 -0.55
N ALA A 482 -12.50 -8.15 0.65
CA ALA A 482 -11.97 -6.82 0.84
C ALA A 482 -10.47 -6.74 0.52
N LEU A 483 -9.69 -7.75 0.91
CA LEU A 483 -8.27 -7.88 0.56
C LEU A 483 -8.06 -7.97 -0.96
N ILE A 484 -8.82 -8.84 -1.65
CA ILE A 484 -8.78 -8.95 -3.11
C ILE A 484 -9.21 -7.62 -3.75
N GLY A 485 -10.29 -7.01 -3.24
CA GLY A 485 -10.81 -5.74 -3.76
C GLY A 485 -9.82 -4.58 -3.60
N GLY A 486 -9.17 -4.47 -2.44
CA GLY A 486 -8.15 -3.45 -2.20
C GLY A 486 -6.93 -3.59 -3.11
N ASN A 487 -6.45 -4.82 -3.34
CA ASN A 487 -5.38 -5.08 -4.30
C ASN A 487 -5.82 -4.79 -5.74
N LEU A 488 -7.04 -5.20 -6.15
CA LEU A 488 -7.56 -4.86 -7.48
C LEU A 488 -7.66 -3.34 -7.67
N ALA A 489 -8.13 -2.59 -6.68
CA ALA A 489 -8.24 -1.13 -6.75
C ALA A 489 -6.88 -0.46 -6.99
N SER A 490 -5.83 -0.86 -6.27
CA SER A 490 -4.48 -0.34 -6.48
C SER A 490 -3.90 -0.77 -7.83
N MET A 491 -4.17 -2.00 -8.29
CA MET A 491 -3.75 -2.47 -9.61
C MET A 491 -4.47 -1.73 -10.75
N PHE A 492 -5.78 -1.45 -10.65
CA PHE A 492 -6.49 -0.59 -11.62
C PHE A 492 -5.83 0.78 -11.71
N THR A 493 -5.59 1.41 -10.56
CA THR A 493 -4.95 2.72 -10.47
C THR A 493 -3.57 2.72 -11.12
N ALA A 494 -2.73 1.75 -10.79
CA ALA A 494 -1.38 1.59 -11.34
C ALA A 494 -1.38 1.33 -12.85
N THR A 495 -2.32 0.51 -13.34
CA THR A 495 -2.47 0.23 -14.79
C THR A 495 -2.85 1.49 -15.57
N ILE A 496 -3.80 2.28 -15.06
CA ILE A 496 -4.21 3.53 -15.69
C ILE A 496 -3.05 4.52 -15.76
N VAL A 497 -2.29 4.65 -14.66
CA VAL A 497 -1.10 5.50 -14.63
C VAL A 497 -0.03 4.99 -15.59
N GLY A 498 0.21 3.67 -15.62
CA GLY A 498 1.16 3.03 -16.53
C GLY A 498 0.84 3.23 -18.03
N ILE A 499 -0.42 3.52 -18.39
CA ILE A 499 -0.80 3.91 -19.76
C ILE A 499 -0.33 5.34 -20.08
N LEU A 500 -0.37 6.24 -19.09
CA LEU A 500 -0.22 7.69 -19.29
C LEU A 500 1.23 8.20 -19.20
N ILE A 501 2.13 7.41 -18.58
CA ILE A 501 3.54 7.78 -18.39
C ILE A 501 4.48 7.00 -19.28
#